data_8bc85f79de0850cf094b5ecbb6742271
#
_entry.id   8bc85f79de0850cf094b5ecbb6742271
#
_cell.length_a   1.000
_cell.length_b   1.000
_cell.length_c   1.000
_cell.angle_alpha   90.00
_cell.angle_beta   90.00
_cell.angle_gamma   90.00
#
_symmetry.space_group_name_H-M   'P 1'
#
loop_
_entity.id
_entity.type
_entity.pdbx_description
1 polymer ?
#
loop_
_entity_poly.entity_id
_entity_poly.type
_entity_poly.pdbx_seq_one_letter_code
_entity_poly.pdbx_strand_id
1 'polypeptide(L)'
;GKPSTFFIRFLLEGIEYEYSFELNKVEILKEALYYYPNGRRSLIFSRDETKGPDKKDIYEFRSVIRRPMDVAANTSRKTLFVSRASQMDRDVAKDVFRYFNERFILNYFGYNSFSVERLLNENKEQFLNVLRIADSDIVKIDSRHENKVLSTAVIDPADNQILSVEDIQKPQLVITTYHRNNPDVPFNFFAEESDGTQRLFSMMLTILDIVKNNKILLIDEIETQLHIKLVEYIIGLFNKSESAQLIYTTHNTYLLNTNKLRKDQIYFVNKRDDGSSDLYSLFDYKDFRDGLDAEKAYLQGRFDAIPYI
;
A
#
# COMPACT_ATOMS: atom_id res chain seq x y z
N GLY A 1 -21.91 18.94 10.24
CA GLY A 1 -21.68 17.52 10.51
C GLY A 1 -20.63 17.35 11.60
N LYS A 2 -20.54 16.20 12.21
CA LYS A 2 -19.47 15.89 13.16
C LYS A 2 -18.13 15.83 12.41
N PRO A 3 -17.01 16.23 13.06
CA PRO A 3 -15.69 16.09 12.47
C PRO A 3 -15.34 14.61 12.23
N SER A 4 -14.44 14.36 11.26
CA SER A 4 -13.82 13.05 11.07
C SER A 4 -12.54 12.98 11.90
N THR A 5 -12.36 11.86 12.61
CA THR A 5 -11.17 11.59 13.44
C THR A 5 -10.38 10.44 12.85
N PHE A 6 -9.08 10.63 12.76
CA PHE A 6 -8.13 9.62 12.29
C PHE A 6 -7.11 9.35 13.38
N PHE A 7 -6.76 8.09 13.54
CA PHE A 7 -5.77 7.63 14.51
C PHE A 7 -4.98 6.47 13.92
N ILE A 8 -3.68 6.50 14.13
CA ILE A 8 -2.80 5.40 13.77
C ILE A 8 -1.70 5.24 14.83
N ARG A 9 -1.38 3.98 15.15
CA ARG A 9 -0.23 3.60 15.94
C ARG A 9 0.69 2.77 15.07
N PHE A 10 1.97 3.11 15.05
CA PHE A 10 2.94 2.49 14.15
C PHE A 10 4.33 2.41 14.78
N LEU A 11 5.13 1.50 14.25
CA LEU A 11 6.52 1.30 14.65
C LEU A 11 7.46 1.90 13.59
N LEU A 12 8.31 2.82 13.99
CA LEU A 12 9.31 3.44 13.14
C LEU A 12 10.68 3.33 13.83
N GLU A 13 11.61 2.62 13.19
CA GLU A 13 12.96 2.38 13.71
C GLU A 13 12.99 1.82 15.15
N GLY A 14 12.07 0.92 15.47
CA GLY A 14 11.96 0.30 16.78
C GLY A 14 11.27 1.15 17.85
N ILE A 15 10.86 2.37 17.53
CA ILE A 15 10.10 3.26 18.43
C ILE A 15 8.64 3.28 17.99
N GLU A 16 7.74 3.11 18.96
CA GLU A 16 6.30 3.21 18.73
C GLU A 16 5.88 4.68 18.69
N TYR A 17 4.99 5.02 17.74
CA TYR A 17 4.39 6.33 17.57
C TYR A 17 2.87 6.23 17.57
N GLU A 18 2.21 7.27 18.06
CA GLU A 18 0.78 7.53 17.90
C GLU A 18 0.59 8.84 17.17
N TYR A 19 -0.11 8.81 16.04
CA TYR A 19 -0.48 9.99 15.30
C TYR A 19 -1.98 10.08 15.15
N SER A 20 -2.54 11.23 15.46
CA SER A 20 -3.99 11.48 15.34
C SER A 20 -4.28 12.87 14.82
N PHE A 21 -5.37 12.99 14.08
CA PHE A 21 -5.90 14.29 13.69
C PHE A 21 -7.43 14.24 13.55
N GLU A 22 -8.03 15.41 13.73
CA GLU A 22 -9.46 15.64 13.60
C GLU A 22 -9.67 16.77 12.61
N LEU A 23 -10.55 16.58 11.62
CA LEU A 23 -10.85 17.57 10.60
C LEU A 23 -12.33 17.63 10.25
N ASN A 24 -12.76 18.77 9.74
CA ASN A 24 -14.04 18.96 9.10
C ASN A 24 -13.84 19.20 7.58
N LYS A 25 -14.91 19.59 6.86
CA LYS A 25 -14.83 19.89 5.42
C LYS A 25 -13.92 21.06 5.06
N VAL A 26 -13.52 21.87 6.02
CA VAL A 26 -12.84 23.15 5.79
C VAL A 26 -11.41 23.15 6.32
N GLU A 27 -11.17 22.53 7.48
CA GLU A 27 -9.93 22.71 8.24
C GLU A 27 -9.59 21.54 9.16
N ILE A 28 -8.35 21.50 9.60
CA ILE A 28 -7.83 20.64 10.66
C ILE A 28 -8.21 21.29 12.00
N LEU A 29 -8.94 20.57 12.83
CA LEU A 29 -9.35 21.03 14.15
C LEU A 29 -8.33 20.66 15.22
N LYS A 30 -7.86 19.42 15.20
CA LYS A 30 -6.86 18.92 16.14
C LYS A 30 -5.83 18.06 15.40
N GLU A 31 -4.62 18.02 15.96
CA GLU A 31 -3.55 17.16 15.49
C GLU A 31 -2.61 16.87 16.66
N ALA A 32 -2.17 15.60 16.82
CA ALA A 32 -1.24 15.25 17.87
C ALA A 32 -0.32 14.11 17.44
N LEU A 33 0.93 14.20 17.84
CA LEU A 33 1.95 13.17 17.66
C LEU A 33 2.57 12.85 19.02
N TYR A 34 2.54 11.58 19.36
CA TYR A 34 3.21 11.00 20.52
C TYR A 34 4.20 9.92 20.09
N TYR A 35 5.17 9.64 20.94
CA TYR A 35 6.10 8.53 20.75
C TYR A 35 6.36 7.83 22.09
N TYR A 36 6.94 6.64 22.06
CA TYR A 36 7.18 5.81 23.23
C TYR A 36 8.67 5.49 23.42
N PRO A 37 9.52 6.51 23.70
CA PRO A 37 10.90 6.25 24.05
C PRO A 37 10.93 5.48 25.37
N ASN A 38 11.56 4.32 25.41
CA ASN A 38 11.61 3.47 26.61
C ASN A 38 10.22 2.99 27.10
N GLY A 39 9.25 2.81 26.21
CA GLY A 39 7.91 2.32 26.52
C GLY A 39 6.97 3.30 27.23
N ARG A 40 7.35 4.55 27.41
CA ARG A 40 6.52 5.59 28.04
C ARG A 40 6.01 6.58 27.02
N ARG A 41 4.68 6.78 27.03
CA ARG A 41 4.00 7.76 26.16
C ARG A 41 4.49 9.18 26.43
N SER A 42 5.08 9.82 25.44
CA SER A 42 5.60 11.18 25.50
C SER A 42 5.06 12.02 24.35
N LEU A 43 4.60 13.22 24.64
CA LEU A 43 4.12 14.16 23.62
C LEU A 43 5.31 14.68 22.80
N ILE A 44 5.16 14.72 21.49
CA ILE A 44 6.03 15.46 20.58
C ILE A 44 5.43 16.84 20.32
N PHE A 45 4.19 16.85 19.83
CA PHE A 45 3.37 18.06 19.73
C PHE A 45 1.88 17.74 19.82
N SER A 46 1.10 18.73 20.23
CA SER A 46 -0.34 18.78 20.01
C SER A 46 -0.78 20.14 19.48
N ARG A 47 -1.85 20.12 18.70
CA ARG A 47 -2.49 21.28 18.10
C ARG A 47 -3.99 21.19 18.34
N ASP A 48 -4.62 22.29 18.78
CA ASP A 48 -6.06 22.40 18.97
C ASP A 48 -6.55 23.78 18.54
N GLU A 49 -7.04 23.90 17.32
CA GLU A 49 -7.53 25.16 16.71
C GLU A 49 -8.83 25.66 17.35
N THR A 50 -9.46 24.89 18.22
CA THR A 50 -10.66 25.32 18.95
C THR A 50 -10.33 26.24 20.15
N LYS A 51 -9.07 26.29 20.60
CA LYS A 51 -8.63 27.07 21.75
C LYS A 51 -8.51 28.58 21.50
N GLY A 52 -8.55 29.00 20.23
CA GLY A 52 -8.50 30.42 19.89
C GLY A 52 -7.56 30.77 18.73
N PRO A 53 -7.36 32.06 18.43
CA PRO A 53 -6.54 32.50 17.29
C PRO A 53 -5.03 32.53 17.58
N ASP A 54 -4.60 32.59 18.85
CA ASP A 54 -3.17 32.70 19.20
C ASP A 54 -2.48 31.34 19.06
N LYS A 55 -1.41 31.30 18.25
CA LYS A 55 -0.63 30.08 18.02
C LYS A 55 0.01 29.51 19.29
N LYS A 56 0.26 30.32 20.30
CA LYS A 56 0.79 29.88 21.60
C LYS A 56 -0.24 29.08 22.39
N ASP A 57 -1.51 29.39 22.26
CA ASP A 57 -2.60 28.68 22.96
C ASP A 57 -3.00 27.43 22.21
N ILE A 58 -2.88 27.45 20.88
CA ILE A 58 -3.24 26.33 20.00
C ILE A 58 -2.25 25.18 20.12
N TYR A 59 -0.94 25.46 20.23
CA TYR A 59 0.10 24.45 20.16
C TYR A 59 0.76 24.17 21.51
N GLU A 60 0.98 22.88 21.79
CA GLU A 60 1.87 22.40 22.84
C GLU A 60 3.01 21.60 22.21
N PHE A 61 4.24 21.91 22.59
CA PHE A 61 5.45 21.26 22.09
C PHE A 61 6.32 20.71 23.20
N ARG A 62 7.06 19.64 22.88
CA ARG A 62 8.17 19.16 23.71
C ARG A 62 9.49 19.34 22.96
N SER A 63 10.62 19.09 23.62
CA SER A 63 11.95 19.40 23.12
C SER A 63 12.39 18.61 21.87
N VAL A 64 11.61 17.64 21.42
CA VAL A 64 11.91 16.77 20.26
C VAL A 64 11.90 17.52 18.93
N ILE A 65 11.03 18.53 18.77
CA ILE A 65 10.96 19.32 17.54
C ILE A 65 11.77 20.62 17.72
N ARG A 66 12.73 20.83 16.84
CA ARG A 66 13.55 22.04 16.82
C ARG A 66 12.79 23.23 16.26
N ARG A 67 12.77 24.38 16.96
CA ARG A 67 12.10 25.65 16.57
C ARG A 67 10.65 25.43 16.09
N PRO A 68 9.78 24.80 16.90
CA PRO A 68 8.45 24.40 16.44
C PRO A 68 7.52 25.60 16.20
N MET A 69 7.74 26.74 16.87
CA MET A 69 6.92 27.96 16.69
C MET A 69 7.08 28.58 15.31
N ASP A 70 8.27 28.47 14.68
CA ASP A 70 8.47 28.91 13.29
C ASP A 70 7.59 28.08 12.33
N VAL A 71 7.47 26.78 12.58
CA VAL A 71 6.59 25.90 11.81
C VAL A 71 5.13 26.25 12.06
N ALA A 72 4.73 26.42 13.32
CA ALA A 72 3.36 26.79 13.69
C ALA A 72 2.90 28.09 13.04
N ALA A 73 3.78 29.10 13.01
CA ALA A 73 3.50 30.38 12.35
C ALA A 73 3.26 30.24 10.84
N ASN A 74 3.89 29.26 10.21
CA ASN A 74 3.78 28.98 8.76
C ASN A 74 2.80 27.83 8.44
N THR A 75 2.05 27.33 9.42
CA THR A 75 1.05 26.28 9.25
C THR A 75 -0.35 26.88 9.17
N SER A 76 -1.00 26.70 8.03
CA SER A 76 -2.40 27.10 7.86
C SER A 76 -3.35 26.11 8.56
N ARG A 77 -4.59 26.53 8.78
CA ARG A 77 -5.62 25.65 9.34
C ARG A 77 -5.99 24.47 8.43
N LYS A 78 -5.62 24.52 7.14
CA LYS A 78 -5.88 23.46 6.13
C LYS A 78 -4.73 22.49 5.97
N THR A 79 -3.61 22.70 6.64
CA THR A 79 -2.39 21.91 6.50
C THR A 79 -2.07 21.19 7.81
N LEU A 80 -1.75 19.91 7.75
CA LEU A 80 -1.24 19.17 8.90
C LEU A 80 0.13 19.72 9.32
N PHE A 81 0.34 19.87 10.62
CA PHE A 81 1.59 20.37 11.19
C PHE A 81 2.77 19.44 10.84
N VAL A 82 2.57 18.11 10.90
CA VAL A 82 3.60 17.12 10.49
C VAL A 82 4.07 17.38 9.06
N SER A 83 3.14 17.61 8.12
CA SER A 83 3.49 17.89 6.72
C SER A 83 4.29 19.18 6.57
N ARG A 84 3.89 20.25 7.26
CA ARG A 84 4.63 21.50 7.23
C ARG A 84 6.00 21.38 7.91
N ALA A 85 6.07 20.71 9.04
CA ALA A 85 7.31 20.48 9.76
C ALA A 85 8.31 19.65 8.96
N SER A 86 7.83 18.66 8.20
CA SER A 86 8.65 17.88 7.26
C SER A 86 9.22 18.77 6.15
N GLN A 87 8.42 19.63 5.54
CA GLN A 87 8.85 20.60 4.51
C GLN A 87 9.87 21.63 5.03
N MET A 88 9.84 21.91 6.33
CA MET A 88 10.77 22.83 7.00
C MET A 88 11.94 22.09 7.69
N ASP A 89 12.25 20.88 7.26
CA ASP A 89 13.40 20.07 7.72
C ASP A 89 13.42 19.80 9.22
N ARG A 90 12.28 19.44 9.82
CA ARG A 90 12.21 18.95 11.20
C ARG A 90 12.33 17.44 11.22
N ASP A 91 13.43 16.90 11.77
CA ASP A 91 13.85 15.51 11.60
C ASP A 91 12.75 14.51 11.95
N VAL A 92 12.16 14.58 13.14
CA VAL A 92 11.08 13.66 13.55
C VAL A 92 9.86 13.74 12.63
N ALA A 93 9.54 14.93 12.12
CA ALA A 93 8.43 15.11 11.20
C ALA A 93 8.73 14.56 9.79
N LYS A 94 10.00 14.70 9.34
CA LYS A 94 10.47 14.08 8.09
C LYS A 94 10.38 12.56 8.15
N ASP A 95 10.80 11.97 9.26
CA ASP A 95 10.80 10.52 9.43
C ASP A 95 9.36 9.98 9.47
N VAL A 96 8.47 10.63 10.19
CA VAL A 96 7.03 10.28 10.21
C VAL A 96 6.41 10.46 8.82
N PHE A 97 6.67 11.58 8.13
CA PHE A 97 6.15 11.81 6.78
C PHE A 97 6.68 10.77 5.78
N ARG A 98 7.98 10.45 5.84
CA ARG A 98 8.61 9.43 5.01
C ARG A 98 7.99 8.05 5.27
N TYR A 99 7.73 7.70 6.53
CA TYR A 99 7.06 6.46 6.89
C TYR A 99 5.74 6.29 6.13
N PHE A 100 4.87 7.31 6.11
CA PHE A 100 3.61 7.24 5.37
C PHE A 100 3.82 7.23 3.85
N ASN A 101 4.72 8.07 3.36
CA ASN A 101 4.93 8.23 1.91
C ASN A 101 5.60 7.01 1.25
N GLU A 102 6.50 6.33 1.94
CA GLU A 102 7.30 5.24 1.38
C GLU A 102 6.78 3.84 1.73
N ARG A 103 6.09 3.71 2.87
CA ARG A 103 5.63 2.40 3.34
C ARG A 103 4.20 2.05 2.98
N PHE A 104 3.32 3.05 2.80
CA PHE A 104 1.93 2.78 2.46
C PHE A 104 1.72 2.76 0.96
N ILE A 105 1.24 1.64 0.45
CA ILE A 105 0.85 1.46 -0.96
C ILE A 105 -0.67 1.27 -0.99
N LEU A 106 -1.35 2.17 -1.71
CA LEU A 106 -2.81 2.18 -1.82
C LEU A 106 -3.21 1.69 -3.21
N ASN A 107 -3.81 0.51 -3.28
CA ASN A 107 -4.50 -0.02 -4.49
C ASN A 107 -3.74 0.17 -5.82
N TYR A 108 -2.41 0.24 -5.75
CA TYR A 108 -1.56 0.56 -6.88
C TYR A 108 -0.63 -0.60 -7.22
N PHE A 109 -0.74 -1.09 -8.44
CA PHE A 109 0.11 -2.13 -9.02
C PHE A 109 0.92 -1.57 -10.19
N GLY A 110 1.77 -0.58 -9.90
CA GLY A 110 2.75 -0.08 -10.82
C GLY A 110 4.17 -0.38 -10.35
N TYR A 111 5.07 -0.66 -11.24
CA TYR A 111 6.46 -0.93 -10.94
C TYR A 111 7.37 0.19 -11.45
N ASN A 112 8.48 0.39 -10.76
CA ASN A 112 9.56 1.22 -11.25
C ASN A 112 10.43 0.37 -12.21
N SER A 113 10.56 0.79 -13.47
CA SER A 113 11.32 0.07 -14.49
C SER A 113 12.77 -0.25 -14.08
N PHE A 114 13.38 0.57 -13.23
CA PHE A 114 14.76 0.34 -12.73
C PHE A 114 14.88 -0.87 -11.78
N SER A 115 13.80 -1.32 -11.18
CA SER A 115 13.81 -2.46 -10.27
C SER A 115 13.35 -3.78 -10.91
N VAL A 116 12.77 -3.74 -12.10
CA VAL A 116 12.16 -4.90 -12.77
C VAL A 116 13.15 -6.04 -12.94
N GLU A 117 14.29 -5.78 -13.54
CA GLU A 117 15.29 -6.83 -13.83
C GLU A 117 15.80 -7.49 -12.54
N ARG A 118 16.12 -6.68 -11.53
CA ARG A 118 16.58 -7.21 -10.24
C ARG A 118 15.51 -8.06 -9.59
N LEU A 119 14.28 -7.55 -9.47
CA LEU A 119 13.18 -8.27 -8.82
C LEU A 119 12.84 -9.55 -9.58
N LEU A 120 12.83 -9.52 -10.91
CA LEU A 120 12.62 -10.69 -11.73
C LEU A 120 13.71 -11.74 -11.51
N ASN A 121 14.98 -11.34 -11.59
CA ASN A 121 16.11 -12.27 -11.45
C ASN A 121 16.20 -12.89 -10.06
N GLU A 122 15.91 -12.12 -9.01
CA GLU A 122 15.89 -12.61 -7.63
C GLU A 122 14.70 -13.53 -7.33
N ASN A 123 13.60 -13.45 -8.10
CA ASN A 123 12.34 -14.11 -7.79
C ASN A 123 11.75 -14.94 -8.96
N LYS A 124 12.59 -15.40 -9.90
CA LYS A 124 12.14 -16.15 -11.10
C LYS A 124 11.18 -17.30 -10.80
N GLU A 125 11.50 -18.12 -9.80
CA GLU A 125 10.67 -19.25 -9.40
C GLU A 125 9.29 -18.82 -8.87
N GLN A 126 9.23 -17.73 -8.13
CA GLN A 126 7.98 -17.17 -7.62
C GLN A 126 7.11 -16.65 -8.78
N PHE A 127 7.70 -15.97 -9.76
CA PHE A 127 7.00 -15.54 -10.98
C PHE A 127 6.44 -16.74 -11.76
N LEU A 128 7.26 -17.74 -12.02
CA LEU A 128 6.82 -18.94 -12.74
C LEU A 128 5.72 -19.69 -11.97
N ASN A 129 5.79 -19.72 -10.64
CA ASN A 129 4.75 -20.34 -9.83
C ASN A 129 3.41 -19.58 -9.93
N VAL A 130 3.44 -18.25 -9.91
CA VAL A 130 2.25 -17.41 -10.10
C VAL A 130 1.63 -17.61 -11.47
N LEU A 131 2.45 -17.66 -12.52
CA LEU A 131 1.98 -17.91 -13.88
C LEU A 131 1.32 -19.31 -13.98
N ARG A 132 1.87 -20.35 -13.34
CA ARG A 132 1.24 -21.68 -13.26
C ARG A 132 -0.10 -21.64 -12.52
N ILE A 133 -0.22 -20.90 -11.43
CA ILE A 133 -1.48 -20.74 -10.69
C ILE A 133 -2.55 -20.06 -11.56
N ALA A 134 -2.12 -19.12 -12.41
CA ALA A 134 -2.98 -18.42 -13.36
C ALA A 134 -3.27 -19.23 -14.66
N ASP A 135 -2.89 -20.51 -14.68
CA ASP A 135 -3.08 -21.42 -15.82
C ASP A 135 -2.31 -20.97 -17.09
N SER A 136 -1.18 -20.30 -16.91
CA SER A 136 -0.27 -19.97 -18.02
C SER A 136 0.63 -21.15 -18.34
N ASP A 137 0.91 -21.36 -19.61
CA ASP A 137 1.83 -22.39 -20.10
C ASP A 137 3.29 -21.92 -20.19
N ILE A 138 3.59 -20.71 -19.69
CA ILE A 138 4.95 -20.17 -19.60
C ILE A 138 5.77 -21.01 -18.62
N VAL A 139 6.89 -21.54 -19.09
CA VAL A 139 7.78 -22.41 -18.33
C VAL A 139 9.13 -21.77 -18.00
N LYS A 140 9.51 -20.72 -18.73
CA LYS A 140 10.76 -20.00 -18.51
C LYS A 140 10.58 -18.52 -18.82
N ILE A 141 11.26 -17.68 -18.06
CA ILE A 141 11.33 -16.23 -18.24
C ILE A 141 12.78 -15.78 -18.08
N ASP A 142 13.25 -14.98 -19.01
CA ASP A 142 14.58 -14.40 -18.99
C ASP A 142 14.54 -12.88 -19.24
N SER A 143 15.59 -12.18 -18.80
CA SER A 143 15.77 -10.75 -19.04
C SER A 143 17.16 -10.48 -19.60
N ARG A 144 17.26 -9.55 -20.54
CA ARG A 144 18.53 -9.07 -21.10
C ARG A 144 18.42 -7.61 -21.51
N HIS A 145 19.56 -6.93 -21.62
CA HIS A 145 19.60 -5.60 -22.21
C HIS A 145 19.96 -5.69 -23.70
N GLU A 146 19.20 -4.99 -24.51
CA GLU A 146 19.48 -4.77 -25.92
C GLU A 146 19.62 -3.27 -26.19
N ASN A 147 20.59 -2.90 -27.03
CA ASN A 147 20.71 -1.52 -27.47
C ASN A 147 19.67 -1.25 -28.56
N LYS A 148 18.71 -0.40 -28.26
CA LYS A 148 17.72 0.03 -29.23
C LYS A 148 18.09 1.42 -29.75
N VAL A 149 18.08 1.55 -31.06
CA VAL A 149 18.22 2.85 -31.70
C VAL A 149 16.90 3.58 -31.60
N LEU A 150 16.92 4.73 -30.95
CA LEU A 150 15.77 5.64 -30.83
C LEU A 150 16.10 6.89 -31.64
N SER A 151 15.36 7.13 -32.71
CA SER A 151 15.45 8.37 -33.46
C SER A 151 14.70 9.48 -32.75
N THR A 152 15.41 10.48 -32.30
CA THR A 152 14.85 11.69 -31.67
C THR A 152 14.88 12.82 -32.68
N ALA A 153 13.71 13.40 -32.97
CA ALA A 153 13.60 14.59 -33.80
C ALA A 153 13.64 15.85 -32.92
N VAL A 154 14.52 16.77 -33.22
CA VAL A 154 14.50 18.13 -32.69
C VAL A 154 13.57 18.96 -33.56
N ILE A 155 12.51 19.50 -32.98
CA ILE A 155 11.49 20.26 -33.70
C ILE A 155 11.66 21.74 -33.32
N ASP A 156 11.62 22.63 -34.31
CA ASP A 156 11.55 24.07 -34.07
C ASP A 156 10.19 24.43 -33.47
N PRO A 157 10.15 25.02 -32.27
CA PRO A 157 8.86 25.37 -31.61
C PRO A 157 8.11 26.53 -32.32
N ALA A 158 8.75 27.25 -33.29
CA ALA A 158 8.13 28.37 -33.95
C ALA A 158 7.31 27.96 -35.18
N ASP A 159 7.70 26.93 -35.90
CA ASP A 159 7.07 26.50 -37.17
C ASP A 159 6.83 24.99 -37.28
N ASN A 160 7.13 24.23 -36.21
CA ASN A 160 7.01 22.77 -36.15
C ASN A 160 7.87 22.01 -37.20
N GLN A 161 8.93 22.63 -37.74
CA GLN A 161 9.83 21.95 -38.67
C GLN A 161 10.84 21.07 -37.91
N ILE A 162 11.16 19.91 -38.48
CA ILE A 162 12.20 19.02 -37.95
C ILE A 162 13.57 19.63 -38.27
N LEU A 163 14.29 20.06 -37.25
CA LEU A 163 15.62 20.64 -37.37
C LEU A 163 16.73 19.59 -37.55
N SER A 164 16.61 18.50 -36.84
CA SER A 164 17.53 17.36 -36.93
C SER A 164 16.87 16.08 -36.43
N VAL A 165 17.38 14.93 -36.93
CA VAL A 165 17.04 13.61 -36.40
C VAL A 165 18.34 12.99 -35.89
N GLU A 166 18.40 12.67 -34.62
CA GLU A 166 19.56 12.01 -34.01
C GLU A 166 19.19 10.60 -33.55
N ASP A 167 20.00 9.63 -33.94
CA ASP A 167 19.85 8.26 -33.51
C ASP A 167 20.66 8.05 -32.23
N ILE A 168 19.93 7.83 -31.11
CA ILE A 168 20.54 7.57 -29.82
C ILE A 168 20.37 6.09 -29.50
N GLN A 169 21.48 5.41 -29.24
CA GLN A 169 21.41 4.04 -28.67
C GLN A 169 21.14 4.09 -27.19
N LYS A 170 20.01 3.53 -26.78
CA LYS A 170 19.69 3.37 -25.34
C LYS A 170 19.53 1.90 -25.02
N PRO A 171 20.14 1.43 -23.89
CA PRO A 171 19.88 0.10 -23.40
C PRO A 171 18.41 -0.02 -22.99
N GLN A 172 17.70 -0.98 -23.57
CA GLN A 172 16.33 -1.33 -23.23
C GLN A 172 16.29 -2.72 -22.61
N LEU A 173 15.59 -2.86 -21.48
CA LEU A 173 15.33 -4.17 -20.89
C LEU A 173 14.33 -4.92 -21.79
N VAL A 174 14.73 -6.08 -22.26
CA VAL A 174 13.89 -7.05 -22.98
C VAL A 174 13.62 -8.23 -22.05
N ILE A 175 12.35 -8.53 -21.84
CA ILE A 175 11.91 -9.72 -21.11
C ILE A 175 11.40 -10.71 -22.14
N THR A 176 11.85 -11.97 -22.01
CA THR A 176 11.53 -13.04 -22.95
C THR A 176 10.90 -14.19 -22.19
N THR A 177 9.80 -14.71 -22.71
CA THR A 177 9.11 -15.91 -22.18
C THR A 177 9.25 -17.08 -23.13
N TYR A 178 9.09 -18.28 -22.59
CA TYR A 178 9.13 -19.54 -23.29
C TYR A 178 7.97 -20.41 -22.84
N HIS A 179 7.23 -20.98 -23.79
CA HIS A 179 6.04 -21.77 -23.56
C HIS A 179 6.31 -23.26 -23.57
N ARG A 180 5.50 -24.02 -22.84
CA ARG A 180 5.67 -25.47 -22.65
C ARG A 180 5.76 -26.24 -23.98
N ASN A 181 4.91 -25.85 -24.93
CA ASN A 181 4.83 -26.56 -26.22
C ASN A 181 5.95 -26.14 -27.20
N ASN A 182 6.63 -25.02 -26.94
CA ASN A 182 7.69 -24.47 -27.77
C ASN A 182 8.82 -23.91 -26.87
N PRO A 183 9.51 -24.75 -26.11
CA PRO A 183 10.44 -24.28 -25.05
C PRO A 183 11.69 -23.57 -25.59
N ASP A 184 11.99 -23.72 -26.88
CA ASP A 184 13.15 -23.10 -27.53
C ASP A 184 12.78 -21.83 -28.32
N VAL A 185 11.50 -21.50 -28.44
CA VAL A 185 11.02 -20.32 -29.14
C VAL A 185 10.85 -19.17 -28.18
N PRO A 186 11.61 -18.07 -28.31
CA PRO A 186 11.47 -16.90 -27.46
C PRO A 186 10.29 -16.03 -27.89
N PHE A 187 9.48 -15.60 -26.94
CA PHE A 187 8.42 -14.60 -27.11
C PHE A 187 8.80 -13.32 -26.42
N ASN A 188 8.60 -12.17 -27.06
CA ASN A 188 8.77 -10.88 -26.41
C ASN A 188 7.61 -10.64 -25.45
N PHE A 189 7.90 -10.55 -24.16
CA PHE A 189 6.89 -10.45 -23.10
C PHE A 189 5.89 -9.31 -23.33
N PHE A 190 6.37 -8.11 -23.65
CA PHE A 190 5.50 -6.93 -23.79
C PHE A 190 4.79 -6.83 -25.14
N ALA A 191 5.25 -7.54 -26.16
CA ALA A 191 4.68 -7.48 -27.50
C ALA A 191 3.77 -8.68 -27.82
N GLU A 192 4.01 -9.85 -27.20
CA GLU A 192 3.43 -11.10 -27.63
C GLU A 192 2.64 -11.82 -26.52
N GLU A 193 2.85 -11.47 -25.25
CA GLU A 193 2.02 -12.01 -24.16
C GLU A 193 0.69 -11.28 -24.01
N SER A 194 -0.32 -12.00 -23.47
CA SER A 194 -1.63 -11.42 -23.24
C SER A 194 -1.60 -10.26 -22.21
N ASP A 195 -2.53 -9.31 -22.33
CA ASP A 195 -2.70 -8.22 -21.37
C ASP A 195 -2.89 -8.76 -19.94
N GLY A 196 -3.58 -9.89 -19.78
CA GLY A 196 -3.77 -10.55 -18.50
C GLY A 196 -2.45 -11.01 -17.88
N THR A 197 -1.59 -11.64 -18.69
CA THR A 197 -0.25 -12.10 -18.28
C THR A 197 0.64 -10.90 -17.89
N GLN A 198 0.61 -9.83 -18.68
CA GLN A 198 1.39 -8.62 -18.40
C GLN A 198 0.92 -7.89 -17.13
N ARG A 199 -0.39 -7.83 -16.89
CA ARG A 199 -0.99 -7.27 -15.66
C ARG A 199 -0.60 -8.08 -14.43
N LEU A 200 -0.69 -9.41 -14.52
CA LEU A 200 -0.29 -10.31 -13.45
C LEU A 200 1.20 -10.15 -13.10
N PHE A 201 2.06 -10.06 -14.10
CA PHE A 201 3.48 -9.81 -13.94
C PHE A 201 3.75 -8.49 -13.21
N SER A 202 3.12 -7.40 -13.66
CA SER A 202 3.25 -6.07 -13.04
C SER A 202 2.80 -6.06 -11.58
N MET A 203 1.67 -6.72 -11.30
CA MET A 203 1.16 -6.88 -9.95
C MET A 203 2.13 -7.64 -9.06
N MET A 204 2.68 -8.75 -9.55
CA MET A 204 3.62 -9.56 -8.76
C MET A 204 4.94 -8.83 -8.50
N LEU A 205 5.46 -8.07 -9.46
CA LEU A 205 6.63 -7.20 -9.21
C LEU A 205 6.38 -6.25 -8.04
N THR A 206 5.21 -5.60 -8.03
CA THR A 206 4.81 -4.69 -6.95
C THR A 206 4.69 -5.42 -5.60
N ILE A 207 4.03 -6.57 -5.56
CA ILE A 207 3.86 -7.36 -4.34
C ILE A 207 5.21 -7.82 -3.79
N LEU A 208 6.11 -8.30 -4.64
CA LEU A 208 7.45 -8.72 -4.23
C LEU A 208 8.29 -7.57 -3.71
N ASP A 209 8.19 -6.38 -4.32
CA ASP A 209 8.82 -5.16 -3.80
C ASP A 209 8.27 -4.78 -2.43
N ILE A 210 6.95 -4.84 -2.25
CA ILE A 210 6.27 -4.54 -0.98
C ILE A 210 6.75 -5.50 0.12
N VAL A 211 6.74 -6.80 -0.16
CA VAL A 211 7.16 -7.83 0.80
C VAL A 211 8.64 -7.69 1.15
N LYS A 212 9.50 -7.51 0.16
CA LYS A 212 10.95 -7.37 0.33
C LYS A 212 11.34 -6.13 1.13
N ASN A 213 10.63 -5.02 0.93
CA ASN A 213 10.93 -3.73 1.57
C ASN A 213 10.04 -3.45 2.79
N ASN A 214 9.38 -4.47 3.33
CA ASN A 214 8.57 -4.38 4.55
C ASN A 214 7.52 -3.25 4.50
N LYS A 215 6.86 -3.09 3.35
CA LYS A 215 5.82 -2.07 3.13
C LYS A 215 4.44 -2.59 3.56
N ILE A 216 3.48 -1.70 3.54
CA ILE A 216 2.09 -1.97 3.90
C ILE A 216 1.24 -1.80 2.65
N LEU A 217 0.56 -2.87 2.22
CA LEU A 217 -0.38 -2.83 1.11
C LEU A 217 -1.81 -2.73 1.63
N LEU A 218 -2.51 -1.69 1.20
CA LEU A 218 -3.94 -1.56 1.39
C LEU A 218 -4.63 -1.77 0.04
N ILE A 219 -5.52 -2.75 -0.03
CA ILE A 219 -6.20 -3.11 -1.27
C ILE A 219 -7.70 -3.32 -1.02
N ASP A 220 -8.51 -2.67 -1.83
CA ASP A 220 -9.95 -2.83 -1.81
C ASP A 220 -10.35 -3.94 -2.78
N GLU A 221 -11.22 -4.87 -2.34
CA GLU A 221 -11.67 -6.02 -3.12
C GLU A 221 -10.51 -6.80 -3.76
N ILE A 222 -9.67 -7.42 -2.93
CA ILE A 222 -8.43 -8.11 -3.36
C ILE A 222 -8.67 -9.17 -4.45
N GLU A 223 -9.87 -9.75 -4.50
CA GLU A 223 -10.26 -10.76 -5.49
C GLU A 223 -10.62 -10.16 -6.86
N THR A 224 -10.75 -8.84 -6.98
CA THR A 224 -11.17 -8.22 -8.24
C THR A 224 -10.22 -8.61 -9.38
N GLN A 225 -10.76 -9.33 -10.36
CA GLN A 225 -10.05 -9.85 -11.54
C GLN A 225 -8.96 -10.91 -11.24
N LEU A 226 -8.89 -11.45 -10.02
CA LEU A 226 -7.94 -12.49 -9.66
C LEU A 226 -8.61 -13.82 -9.37
N HIS A 227 -8.00 -14.92 -9.83
CA HIS A 227 -8.42 -16.24 -9.40
C HIS A 227 -8.14 -16.42 -7.91
N ILE A 228 -9.08 -17.04 -7.17
CA ILE A 228 -8.99 -17.18 -5.71
C ILE A 228 -7.68 -17.83 -5.21
N LYS A 229 -7.13 -18.81 -5.92
CA LYS A 229 -5.84 -19.43 -5.59
C LYS A 229 -4.67 -18.44 -5.66
N LEU A 230 -4.76 -17.42 -6.53
CA LEU A 230 -3.75 -16.39 -6.62
C LEU A 230 -3.87 -15.42 -5.43
N VAL A 231 -5.09 -15.08 -5.01
CA VAL A 231 -5.33 -14.29 -3.79
C VAL A 231 -4.76 -15.02 -2.58
N GLU A 232 -5.02 -16.32 -2.42
CA GLU A 232 -4.44 -17.13 -1.35
C GLU A 232 -2.91 -17.15 -1.38
N TYR A 233 -2.32 -17.23 -2.57
CA TYR A 233 -0.87 -17.19 -2.73
C TYR A 233 -0.30 -15.85 -2.26
N ILE A 234 -0.93 -14.73 -2.65
CA ILE A 234 -0.54 -13.38 -2.22
C ILE A 234 -0.63 -13.23 -0.70
N ILE A 235 -1.75 -13.62 -0.09
CA ILE A 235 -1.90 -13.63 1.37
C ILE A 235 -0.79 -14.46 2.02
N GLY A 236 -0.47 -15.62 1.44
CA GLY A 236 0.61 -16.49 1.91
C GLY A 236 2.00 -15.85 1.87
N LEU A 237 2.29 -14.97 0.90
CA LEU A 237 3.55 -14.22 0.84
C LEU A 237 3.67 -13.25 2.02
N PHE A 238 2.60 -12.51 2.32
CA PHE A 238 2.59 -11.58 3.46
C PHE A 238 2.65 -12.32 4.81
N ASN A 239 1.95 -13.44 4.95
CA ASN A 239 2.00 -14.25 6.18
C ASN A 239 3.39 -14.86 6.47
N LYS A 240 4.23 -15.00 5.44
CA LYS A 240 5.61 -15.46 5.59
C LYS A 240 6.60 -14.32 5.81
N SER A 241 6.19 -13.08 5.58
CA SER A 241 7.02 -11.90 5.81
C SER A 241 7.09 -11.58 7.31
N GLU A 242 8.25 -11.11 7.76
CA GLU A 242 8.43 -10.68 9.16
C GLU A 242 7.75 -9.33 9.47
N SER A 243 7.62 -8.45 8.48
CA SER A 243 7.23 -7.06 8.73
C SER A 243 6.32 -6.44 7.67
N ALA A 244 6.21 -7.02 6.46
CA ALA A 244 5.27 -6.52 5.48
C ALA A 244 3.84 -6.82 5.93
N GLN A 245 2.92 -5.89 5.66
CA GLN A 245 1.53 -6.00 6.09
C GLN A 245 0.59 -5.90 4.89
N LEU A 246 -0.46 -6.71 4.90
CA LEU A 246 -1.55 -6.68 3.94
C LEU A 246 -2.85 -6.38 4.69
N ILE A 247 -3.49 -5.29 4.32
CA ILE A 247 -4.84 -4.93 4.77
C ILE A 247 -5.72 -4.92 3.53
N TYR A 248 -6.74 -5.76 3.51
CA TYR A 248 -7.60 -5.89 2.34
C TYR A 248 -9.08 -6.03 2.71
N THR A 249 -9.94 -5.61 1.82
CA THR A 249 -11.36 -5.96 1.84
C THR A 249 -11.64 -7.08 0.85
N THR A 250 -12.69 -7.83 1.09
CA THR A 250 -13.15 -8.90 0.20
C THR A 250 -14.63 -9.17 0.39
N HIS A 251 -15.30 -9.51 -0.70
CA HIS A 251 -16.66 -10.07 -0.69
C HIS A 251 -16.64 -11.61 -0.82
N ASN A 252 -15.46 -12.21 -1.01
CA ASN A 252 -15.33 -13.64 -1.21
C ASN A 252 -15.25 -14.39 0.12
N THR A 253 -16.34 -15.01 0.51
CA THR A 253 -16.46 -15.76 1.77
C THR A 253 -15.51 -16.95 1.88
N TYR A 254 -15.01 -17.49 0.77
CA TYR A 254 -14.00 -18.56 0.76
C TYR A 254 -12.71 -18.18 1.49
N LEU A 255 -12.38 -16.85 1.53
CA LEU A 255 -11.23 -16.34 2.28
C LEU A 255 -11.47 -16.31 3.80
N LEU A 256 -12.70 -16.51 4.27
CA LEU A 256 -13.05 -16.60 5.68
C LEU A 256 -12.66 -17.97 6.27
N ASN A 257 -11.37 -18.23 6.30
CA ASN A 257 -10.82 -19.55 6.65
C ASN A 257 -9.86 -19.42 7.86
N THR A 258 -10.35 -19.86 9.03
CA THR A 258 -9.60 -19.80 10.29
C THR A 258 -8.44 -20.79 10.40
N ASN A 259 -8.27 -21.71 9.42
CA ASN A 259 -7.08 -22.52 9.31
C ASN A 259 -5.92 -21.75 8.64
N LYS A 260 -6.20 -20.65 7.92
CA LYS A 260 -5.23 -19.82 7.19
C LYS A 260 -5.03 -18.47 7.83
N LEU A 261 -6.08 -17.92 8.46
CA LEU A 261 -6.09 -16.62 9.12
C LEU A 261 -6.47 -16.78 10.60
N ARG A 262 -5.81 -16.04 11.47
CA ARG A 262 -6.21 -15.98 12.88
C ARG A 262 -7.49 -15.16 13.03
N LYS A 263 -8.26 -15.40 14.06
CA LYS A 263 -9.52 -14.67 14.36
C LYS A 263 -9.30 -13.16 14.49
N ASP A 264 -8.17 -12.74 15.04
CA ASP A 264 -7.79 -11.33 15.21
C ASP A 264 -7.39 -10.63 13.89
N GLN A 265 -7.22 -11.39 12.82
CA GLN A 265 -6.97 -10.87 11.47
C GLN A 265 -8.25 -10.69 10.65
N ILE A 266 -9.38 -11.23 11.12
CA ILE A 266 -10.66 -11.20 10.41
C ILE A 266 -11.56 -10.16 11.04
N TYR A 267 -12.02 -9.22 10.23
CA TYR A 267 -12.92 -8.16 10.64
C TYR A 267 -14.17 -8.16 9.76
N PHE A 268 -15.31 -7.86 10.39
CA PHE A 268 -16.59 -7.68 9.72
C PHE A 268 -16.98 -6.21 9.74
N VAL A 269 -17.62 -5.78 8.64
CA VAL A 269 -18.22 -4.46 8.53
C VAL A 269 -19.72 -4.64 8.42
N ASN A 270 -20.47 -4.12 9.40
CA ASN A 270 -21.93 -4.11 9.37
C ASN A 270 -22.44 -2.68 9.14
N LYS A 271 -23.32 -2.51 8.17
CA LYS A 271 -23.97 -1.23 7.89
C LYS A 271 -25.31 -1.16 8.65
N ARG A 272 -25.45 -0.17 9.52
CA ARG A 272 -26.67 0.09 10.29
C ARG A 272 -27.73 0.83 9.46
N ASP A 273 -28.98 0.83 9.94
CA ASP A 273 -30.11 1.52 9.31
C ASP A 273 -29.93 3.04 9.22
N ASP A 274 -29.18 3.65 10.13
CA ASP A 274 -28.83 5.07 10.13
C ASP A 274 -27.73 5.44 9.12
N GLY A 275 -27.22 4.44 8.39
CA GLY A 275 -26.15 4.60 7.40
C GLY A 275 -24.73 4.59 8.00
N SER A 276 -24.58 4.46 9.32
CA SER A 276 -23.29 4.24 9.95
C SER A 276 -22.80 2.80 9.74
N SER A 277 -21.50 2.56 9.91
CA SER A 277 -20.91 1.23 9.85
C SER A 277 -20.18 0.90 11.15
N ASP A 278 -20.32 -0.34 11.58
CA ASP A 278 -19.53 -0.91 12.66
C ASP A 278 -18.43 -1.79 12.11
N LEU A 279 -17.26 -1.74 12.73
CA LEU A 279 -16.14 -2.62 12.46
C LEU A 279 -15.83 -3.42 13.73
N TYR A 280 -15.82 -4.74 13.64
CA TYR A 280 -15.52 -5.63 14.76
C TYR A 280 -14.80 -6.89 14.29
N SER A 281 -14.03 -7.51 15.20
CA SER A 281 -13.22 -8.69 14.88
C SER A 281 -13.98 -9.99 15.14
N LEU A 282 -13.67 -11.04 14.36
CA LEU A 282 -14.09 -12.40 14.69
C LEU A 282 -13.60 -12.85 16.09
N PHE A 283 -12.49 -12.28 16.55
CA PHE A 283 -11.95 -12.52 17.90
C PHE A 283 -12.91 -12.07 19.03
N ASP A 284 -13.75 -11.07 18.77
CA ASP A 284 -14.72 -10.55 19.76
C ASP A 284 -15.88 -11.53 20.03
N TYR A 285 -16.07 -12.52 19.11
CA TYR A 285 -17.10 -13.56 19.26
C TYR A 285 -16.60 -14.72 20.11
N LYS A 286 -16.78 -14.62 21.42
CA LYS A 286 -16.32 -15.62 22.42
C LYS A 286 -16.92 -17.03 22.21
N ASP A 287 -18.13 -17.09 21.66
CA ASP A 287 -18.84 -18.35 21.39
C ASP A 287 -18.40 -19.04 20.10
N PHE A 288 -17.57 -18.38 19.28
CA PHE A 288 -16.99 -18.96 18.09
C PHE A 288 -15.70 -19.70 18.45
N ARG A 289 -15.79 -21.04 18.62
CA ARG A 289 -14.67 -21.90 19.01
C ARG A 289 -13.74 -22.20 17.83
N ASP A 290 -12.49 -22.54 18.13
CA ASP A 290 -11.54 -23.01 17.13
C ASP A 290 -12.03 -24.31 16.50
N GLY A 291 -11.83 -24.44 15.17
CA GLY A 291 -12.29 -25.59 14.39
C GLY A 291 -13.72 -25.49 13.87
N LEU A 292 -14.47 -24.45 14.20
CA LEU A 292 -15.75 -24.16 13.55
C LEU A 292 -15.52 -23.53 12.18
N ASP A 293 -16.42 -23.88 11.26
CA ASP A 293 -16.44 -23.31 9.90
C ASP A 293 -16.93 -21.86 9.95
N ALA A 294 -15.99 -20.91 9.75
CA ALA A 294 -16.29 -19.48 9.83
C ALA A 294 -17.12 -19.02 8.62
N GLU A 295 -16.89 -19.56 7.44
CA GLU A 295 -17.66 -19.25 6.23
C GLU A 295 -19.12 -19.66 6.42
N LYS A 296 -19.34 -20.89 6.88
CA LYS A 296 -20.69 -21.41 7.15
C LYS A 296 -21.41 -20.57 8.24
N ALA A 297 -20.69 -20.22 9.29
CA ALA A 297 -21.26 -19.39 10.38
C ALA A 297 -21.64 -17.99 9.87
N TYR A 298 -20.80 -17.38 9.01
CA TYR A 298 -21.09 -16.11 8.36
C TYR A 298 -22.34 -16.20 7.50
N LEU A 299 -22.41 -17.19 6.60
CA LEU A 299 -23.56 -17.40 5.71
C LEU A 299 -24.88 -17.71 6.48
N GLN A 300 -24.79 -18.17 7.73
CA GLN A 300 -25.92 -18.33 8.64
C GLN A 300 -26.29 -17.07 9.42
N GLY A 301 -25.63 -15.93 9.17
CA GLY A 301 -25.91 -14.66 9.84
C GLY A 301 -25.38 -14.56 11.28
N ARG A 302 -24.50 -15.46 11.73
CA ARG A 302 -24.04 -15.48 13.13
C ARG A 302 -23.17 -14.29 13.53
N PHE A 303 -22.69 -13.51 12.56
CA PHE A 303 -21.78 -12.38 12.80
C PHE A 303 -22.42 -11.03 12.47
N ASP A 304 -23.74 -10.96 12.26
CA ASP A 304 -24.50 -9.74 11.96
C ASP A 304 -23.95 -8.88 10.80
N ALA A 305 -23.22 -9.50 9.87
CA ALA A 305 -22.54 -8.80 8.77
C ALA A 305 -23.07 -9.20 7.38
N ILE A 306 -24.16 -9.94 7.32
CA ILE A 306 -24.85 -10.24 6.04
C ILE A 306 -25.70 -9.05 5.65
N PRO A 307 -25.59 -8.54 4.42
CA PRO A 307 -26.51 -7.52 3.93
C PRO A 307 -27.95 -8.01 4.00
N TYR A 308 -28.84 -7.20 4.55
CA TYR A 308 -30.28 -7.45 4.45
C TYR A 308 -30.70 -7.26 2.99
N ILE A 309 -31.25 -8.31 2.38
CA ILE A 309 -31.80 -8.31 1.02
C ILE A 309 -33.31 -8.07 1.13
#